data_f10623542c58e91fb709748e133cbab1
#
_entry.id   f10623542c58e91fb709748e133cbab1
#
_cell.length_a   1.000
_cell.length_b   1.000
_cell.length_c   1.000
_cell.angle_alpha   90.00
_cell.angle_beta   90.00
_cell.angle_gamma   90.00
#
_symmetry.space_group_name_H-M   'P 1'
#
loop_
_entity.id
_entity.type
_entity.pdbx_description
1 polymer ?
#
loop_
_entity_poly.entity_id
_entity_poly.type
_entity_poly.pdbx_seq_one_letter_code
_entity_poly.pdbx_strand_id
1 'polypeptide(L)'
;MRKLLNEELGRPTLDECVNVAKLPVVIVLDNVRSAQNIGSFFRTADAFGMERIALCGICTTPPNRELHKTALGAEQSVAWHYYPTTLECIEALRSEGYRIVAIEQIEGSTMLDHFRAEPGAKYALVFGNEVDGVDQAVADIVDGAIEIPQVGIKHSLNVSVSAGVVLWELFRQLR
;
A
#
# COMPACT_ATOMS: atom_id res chain seq x y z
N MET A 1 -16.07 14.47 -27.04
CA MET A 1 -15.97 14.06 -25.62
C MET A 1 -15.53 15.27 -24.79
N ARG A 2 -16.14 15.52 -23.62
CA ARG A 2 -15.73 16.58 -22.68
C ARG A 2 -15.18 15.96 -21.38
N LYS A 3 -14.33 16.69 -20.67
CA LYS A 3 -13.90 16.30 -19.33
C LYS A 3 -15.03 16.51 -18.34
N LEU A 4 -15.19 15.58 -17.39
CA LEU A 4 -16.10 15.76 -16.27
C LEU A 4 -15.53 16.76 -15.25
N LEU A 5 -16.37 17.55 -14.64
CA LEU A 5 -16.03 18.38 -13.49
C LEU A 5 -15.96 17.52 -12.23
N ASN A 6 -15.19 17.95 -11.22
CA ASN A 6 -15.05 17.18 -9.97
C ASN A 6 -16.39 16.92 -9.28
N GLU A 7 -17.31 17.87 -9.35
CA GLU A 7 -18.68 17.78 -8.78
C GLU A 7 -19.55 16.72 -9.45
N GLU A 8 -19.24 16.39 -10.72
CA GLU A 8 -19.96 15.38 -11.49
C GLU A 8 -19.49 13.93 -11.19
N LEU A 9 -18.37 13.79 -10.45
CA LEU A 9 -17.80 12.46 -10.16
C LEU A 9 -18.51 11.72 -9.01
N GLY A 10 -19.39 12.39 -8.26
CA GLY A 10 -20.16 11.78 -7.16
C GLY A 10 -19.29 11.18 -6.06
N ARG A 11 -18.08 11.76 -5.82
CA ARG A 11 -17.17 11.26 -4.79
C ARG A 11 -17.64 11.68 -3.40
N PRO A 12 -17.50 10.83 -2.37
CA PRO A 12 -17.86 11.18 -1.02
C PRO A 12 -17.04 12.35 -0.50
N THR A 13 -17.65 13.16 0.35
CA THR A 13 -16.97 14.17 1.17
C THR A 13 -16.13 13.49 2.26
N LEU A 14 -15.26 14.25 2.94
CA LEU A 14 -14.44 13.74 4.04
C LEU A 14 -15.30 13.12 5.16
N ASP A 15 -16.41 13.76 5.51
CA ASP A 15 -17.35 13.27 6.54
C ASP A 15 -18.06 11.97 6.12
N GLU A 16 -18.38 11.83 4.84
CA GLU A 16 -19.02 10.63 4.29
C GLU A 16 -18.02 9.47 4.11
N CYS A 17 -16.74 9.77 3.95
CA CYS A 17 -15.68 8.79 3.70
C CYS A 17 -15.55 7.74 4.82
N VAL A 18 -15.92 8.12 6.06
CA VAL A 18 -15.91 7.22 7.22
C VAL A 18 -16.88 6.04 7.06
N ASN A 19 -17.97 6.24 6.31
CA ASN A 19 -19.02 5.23 6.09
C ASN A 19 -18.81 4.41 4.81
N VAL A 20 -17.79 4.71 4.01
CA VAL A 20 -17.49 3.95 2.80
C VAL A 20 -16.83 2.63 3.18
N ALA A 21 -17.39 1.51 2.71
CA ALA A 21 -16.78 0.20 2.90
C ALA A 21 -15.37 0.16 2.33
N LYS A 22 -14.41 -0.25 3.14
CA LYS A 22 -13.01 -0.37 2.74
C LYS A 22 -12.69 -1.82 2.37
N LEU A 23 -11.77 -2.00 1.44
CA LEU A 23 -11.22 -3.32 1.16
C LEU A 23 -10.32 -3.77 2.31
N PRO A 24 -10.34 -5.06 2.69
CA PRO A 24 -9.54 -5.58 3.80
C PRO A 24 -8.05 -5.71 3.40
N VAL A 25 -7.46 -4.59 2.99
CA VAL A 25 -6.08 -4.48 2.55
C VAL A 25 -5.37 -3.40 3.35
N VAL A 26 -4.35 -3.78 4.09
CA VAL A 26 -3.42 -2.88 4.79
C VAL A 26 -2.16 -2.73 3.97
N ILE A 27 -1.72 -1.49 3.79
CA ILE A 27 -0.45 -1.16 3.14
C ILE A 27 0.59 -0.99 4.24
N VAL A 28 1.65 -1.78 4.22
CA VAL A 28 2.77 -1.69 5.18
C VAL A 28 3.97 -1.08 4.48
N LEU A 29 4.48 0.03 4.99
CA LEU A 29 5.65 0.72 4.44
C LEU A 29 6.87 0.41 5.32
N ASP A 30 7.74 -0.46 4.81
CA ASP A 30 8.96 -0.90 5.49
C ASP A 30 10.09 0.10 5.25
N ASN A 31 10.30 1.02 6.19
CA ASN A 31 11.38 2.00 6.15
C ASN A 31 11.40 2.87 4.86
N VAL A 32 10.27 3.18 4.29
CA VAL A 32 10.18 4.06 3.11
C VAL A 32 10.66 5.47 3.48
N ARG A 33 11.66 5.98 2.76
CA ARG A 33 12.37 7.22 3.12
C ARG A 33 11.71 8.48 2.58
N SER A 34 11.16 8.39 1.37
CA SER A 34 10.61 9.55 0.67
C SER A 34 9.22 9.90 1.17
N ALA A 35 9.09 11.04 1.84
CA ALA A 35 7.80 11.59 2.24
C ALA A 35 6.83 11.76 1.06
N GLN A 36 7.36 12.07 -0.15
CA GLN A 36 6.55 12.20 -1.36
C GLN A 36 6.03 10.84 -1.84
N ASN A 37 6.83 9.77 -1.74
CA ASN A 37 6.34 8.42 -2.03
C ASN A 37 5.25 8.04 -1.03
N ILE A 38 5.47 8.28 0.28
CA ILE A 38 4.47 8.00 1.32
C ILE A 38 3.16 8.76 1.03
N GLY A 39 3.23 10.05 0.68
CA GLY A 39 2.04 10.81 0.29
C GLY A 39 1.31 10.22 -0.93
N SER A 40 2.07 9.69 -1.90
CA SER A 40 1.49 9.00 -3.06
C SER A 40 0.78 7.70 -2.68
N PHE A 41 1.30 6.97 -1.67
CA PHE A 41 0.60 5.80 -1.09
C PHE A 41 -0.74 6.20 -0.47
N PHE A 42 -0.81 7.29 0.30
CA PHE A 42 -2.07 7.79 0.85
C PHE A 42 -3.09 8.07 -0.24
N ARG A 43 -2.66 8.78 -1.29
CA ARG A 43 -3.54 9.10 -2.42
C ARG A 43 -4.04 7.86 -3.18
N THR A 44 -3.19 6.87 -3.36
CA THR A 44 -3.55 5.61 -4.02
C THR A 44 -4.46 4.75 -3.13
N ALA A 45 -4.19 4.71 -1.82
CA ALA A 45 -5.02 4.02 -0.84
C ALA A 45 -6.43 4.59 -0.78
N ASP A 46 -6.55 5.93 -0.79
CA ASP A 46 -7.85 6.62 -0.86
C ASP A 46 -8.59 6.26 -2.15
N ALA A 47 -7.91 6.34 -3.30
CA ALA A 47 -8.51 6.09 -4.61
C ALA A 47 -9.11 4.69 -4.76
N PHE A 48 -8.51 3.68 -4.11
CA PHE A 48 -8.93 2.28 -4.20
C PHE A 48 -9.62 1.77 -2.93
N GLY A 49 -9.88 2.64 -1.95
CA GLY A 49 -10.59 2.29 -0.74
C GLY A 49 -9.87 1.27 0.13
N MET A 50 -8.54 1.35 0.24
CA MET A 50 -7.76 0.49 1.12
C MET A 50 -8.08 0.79 2.58
N GLU A 51 -7.96 -0.21 3.45
CA GLU A 51 -8.38 -0.09 4.85
C GLU A 51 -7.54 0.93 5.62
N ARG A 52 -6.21 0.78 5.60
CA ARG A 52 -5.28 1.68 6.30
C ARG A 52 -3.84 1.53 5.79
N ILE A 53 -2.99 2.45 6.25
CA ILE A 53 -1.54 2.40 6.02
C ILE A 53 -0.81 2.21 7.36
N ALA A 54 0.11 1.26 7.43
CA ALA A 54 1.07 1.09 8.51
C ALA A 54 2.41 1.71 8.11
N LEU A 55 2.85 2.72 8.87
CA LEU A 55 4.11 3.43 8.66
C LEU A 55 5.15 2.86 9.63
N CYS A 56 6.19 2.21 9.13
CA CYS A 56 7.16 1.51 9.96
C CYS A 56 8.54 2.17 9.94
N GLY A 57 9.21 2.15 11.11
CA GLY A 57 10.59 2.59 11.26
C GLY A 57 10.79 4.06 10.92
N ILE A 58 11.62 4.34 9.90
CA ILE A 58 11.99 5.71 9.51
C ILE A 58 10.93 6.42 8.66
N CYS A 59 9.77 5.80 8.40
CA CYS A 59 8.71 6.44 7.62
C CYS A 59 8.25 7.75 8.26
N THR A 60 8.19 8.80 7.44
CA THR A 60 7.60 10.08 7.86
C THR A 60 6.11 9.91 8.09
N THR A 61 5.61 10.44 9.20
CA THR A 61 4.18 10.44 9.54
C THR A 61 3.50 11.77 9.26
N PRO A 62 2.18 11.80 9.02
CA PRO A 62 1.40 13.04 9.06
C PRO A 62 1.42 13.66 10.49
N PRO A 63 1.38 15.02 10.61
CA PRO A 63 1.40 15.99 9.52
C PRO A 63 2.83 16.26 9.02
N ASN A 64 3.03 16.21 7.71
CA ASN A 64 4.29 16.55 7.08
C ASN A 64 4.05 17.27 5.76
N ARG A 65 4.75 18.41 5.52
CA ARG A 65 4.55 19.25 4.34
C ARG A 65 4.89 18.54 3.01
N GLU A 66 5.97 17.79 2.97
CA GLU A 66 6.41 17.09 1.74
C GLU A 66 5.47 15.91 1.42
N LEU A 67 5.00 15.20 2.43
CA LEU A 67 3.98 14.16 2.30
C LEU A 67 2.67 14.77 1.77
N HIS A 68 2.20 15.86 2.34
CA HIS A 68 0.96 16.53 1.95
C HIS A 68 0.94 16.95 0.47
N LYS A 69 2.09 17.35 -0.10
CA LYS A 69 2.19 17.77 -1.50
C LYS A 69 1.75 16.69 -2.50
N THR A 70 1.91 15.42 -2.16
CA THR A 70 1.53 14.29 -3.03
C THR A 70 0.27 13.58 -2.55
N ALA A 71 0.00 13.56 -1.24
CA ALA A 71 -1.22 13.02 -0.66
C ALA A 71 -2.46 13.88 -1.00
N LEU A 72 -2.30 15.20 -1.12
CA LEU A 72 -3.38 16.16 -1.46
C LEU A 72 -4.60 16.05 -0.54
N GLY A 73 -4.39 15.78 0.74
CA GLY A 73 -5.46 15.63 1.74
C GLY A 73 -5.88 14.19 2.01
N ALA A 74 -5.45 13.21 1.22
CA ALA A 74 -5.79 11.80 1.44
C ALA A 74 -5.29 11.26 2.79
N GLU A 75 -4.29 11.89 3.40
CA GLU A 75 -3.82 11.57 4.75
C GLU A 75 -4.85 11.90 5.85
N GLN A 76 -5.93 12.58 5.50
CA GLN A 76 -7.06 12.87 6.39
C GLN A 76 -8.20 11.84 6.23
N SER A 77 -8.33 11.19 5.07
CA SER A 77 -9.38 10.23 4.74
C SER A 77 -8.95 8.78 4.93
N VAL A 78 -7.65 8.49 4.82
CA VAL A 78 -7.08 7.15 4.99
C VAL A 78 -6.56 6.98 6.42
N ALA A 79 -7.08 5.98 7.12
CA ALA A 79 -6.55 5.61 8.43
C ALA A 79 -5.08 5.19 8.35
N TRP A 80 -4.29 5.54 9.35
CA TRP A 80 -2.90 5.12 9.42
C TRP A 80 -2.46 4.87 10.85
N HIS A 81 -1.42 4.05 11.00
CA HIS A 81 -0.79 3.76 12.29
C HIS A 81 0.74 3.71 12.12
N TYR A 82 1.47 4.17 13.14
CA TYR A 82 2.93 4.08 13.17
C TYR A 82 3.37 2.89 14.03
N TYR A 83 4.38 2.17 13.55
CA TYR A 83 5.07 1.11 14.29
C TYR A 83 6.57 1.39 14.35
N PRO A 84 7.22 1.19 15.52
CA PRO A 84 8.66 1.37 15.65
C PRO A 84 9.47 0.47 14.68
N THR A 85 8.97 -0.73 14.43
CA THR A 85 9.58 -1.69 13.49
C THR A 85 8.51 -2.36 12.63
N THR A 86 8.93 -2.84 11.45
CA THR A 86 8.06 -3.60 10.55
C THR A 86 7.70 -4.96 11.14
N LEU A 87 8.60 -5.56 11.93
CA LEU A 87 8.35 -6.83 12.61
C LEU A 87 7.20 -6.73 13.62
N GLU A 88 7.18 -5.68 14.46
CA GLU A 88 6.07 -5.42 15.40
C GLU A 88 4.75 -5.20 14.65
N CYS A 89 4.79 -4.48 13.52
CA CYS A 89 3.62 -4.29 12.67
C CYS A 89 3.08 -5.62 12.14
N ILE A 90 3.95 -6.49 11.63
CA ILE A 90 3.57 -7.81 11.10
C ILE A 90 2.96 -8.68 12.19
N GLU A 91 3.53 -8.71 13.38
CA GLU A 91 3.01 -9.47 14.51
C GLU A 91 1.58 -9.01 14.88
N ALA A 92 1.37 -7.69 14.96
CA ALA A 92 0.05 -7.12 15.21
C ALA A 92 -0.95 -7.51 14.11
N LEU A 93 -0.59 -7.35 12.83
CA LEU A 93 -1.47 -7.65 11.71
C LEU A 93 -1.80 -9.15 11.60
N ARG A 94 -0.85 -10.03 11.91
CA ARG A 94 -1.12 -11.47 12.02
C ARG A 94 -2.15 -11.80 13.08
N SER A 95 -2.07 -11.15 14.24
CA SER A 95 -3.05 -11.33 15.32
C SER A 95 -4.45 -10.88 14.91
N GLU A 96 -4.55 -9.93 13.97
CA GLU A 96 -5.81 -9.47 13.37
C GLU A 96 -6.29 -10.35 12.19
N GLY A 97 -5.53 -11.38 11.82
CA GLY A 97 -5.87 -12.34 10.76
C GLY A 97 -5.49 -11.90 9.35
N TYR A 98 -4.53 -10.98 9.19
CA TYR A 98 -4.01 -10.61 7.88
C TYR A 98 -2.96 -11.62 7.39
N ARG A 99 -3.01 -11.91 6.10
CA ARG A 99 -1.93 -12.56 5.36
C ARG A 99 -0.88 -11.52 5.00
N ILE A 100 0.35 -11.76 5.36
CA ILE A 100 1.46 -10.84 5.13
C ILE A 100 2.12 -11.20 3.79
N VAL A 101 2.09 -10.28 2.84
CA VAL A 101 2.62 -10.50 1.49
C VAL A 101 3.61 -9.41 1.14
N ALA A 102 4.86 -9.76 0.84
CA ALA A 102 5.86 -8.81 0.37
C ALA A 102 5.63 -8.49 -1.10
N ILE A 103 5.79 -7.22 -1.45
CA ILE A 103 5.81 -6.77 -2.85
C ILE A 103 7.28 -6.57 -3.22
N GLU A 104 7.93 -7.66 -3.64
CA GLU A 104 9.38 -7.71 -3.82
C GLU A 104 9.79 -8.89 -4.71
N GLN A 105 10.99 -8.82 -5.27
CA GLN A 105 11.63 -9.89 -6.04
C GLN A 105 12.29 -10.89 -5.08
N ILE A 106 11.52 -11.83 -4.59
CA ILE A 106 11.94 -12.88 -3.65
C ILE A 106 11.89 -14.24 -4.34
N GLU A 107 12.82 -15.14 -4.04
CA GLU A 107 12.79 -16.51 -4.55
C GLU A 107 11.46 -17.19 -4.18
N GLY A 108 10.79 -17.74 -5.19
CA GLY A 108 9.46 -18.35 -5.03
C GLY A 108 8.30 -17.35 -5.02
N SER A 109 8.52 -16.07 -5.36
CA SER A 109 7.45 -15.09 -5.53
C SER A 109 6.42 -15.52 -6.59
N THR A 110 5.19 -15.08 -6.42
CA THR A 110 4.13 -15.21 -7.44
C THR A 110 4.12 -13.97 -8.31
N MET A 111 4.18 -14.14 -9.62
CA MET A 111 4.01 -13.02 -10.56
C MET A 111 2.61 -12.43 -10.41
N LEU A 112 2.50 -11.10 -10.43
CA LEU A 112 1.26 -10.37 -10.16
C LEU A 112 0.11 -10.77 -11.10
N ASP A 113 0.40 -11.04 -12.36
CA ASP A 113 -0.58 -11.50 -13.36
C ASP A 113 -1.10 -12.93 -13.09
N HIS A 114 -0.35 -13.71 -12.31
CA HIS A 114 -0.76 -15.03 -11.85
C HIS A 114 -1.36 -15.04 -10.44
N PHE A 115 -1.17 -13.95 -9.69
CA PHE A 115 -1.72 -13.85 -8.33
C PHE A 115 -3.25 -13.86 -8.34
N ARG A 116 -3.83 -14.61 -7.41
CA ARG A 116 -5.28 -14.67 -7.20
C ARG A 116 -5.60 -14.42 -5.74
N ALA A 117 -6.30 -13.32 -5.47
CA ALA A 117 -6.76 -13.01 -4.13
C ALA A 117 -7.86 -14.00 -3.71
N GLU A 118 -7.75 -14.51 -2.49
CA GLU A 118 -8.75 -15.42 -1.94
C GLU A 118 -9.97 -14.63 -1.45
N PRO A 119 -11.19 -15.05 -1.80
CA PRO A 119 -12.40 -14.38 -1.32
C PRO A 119 -12.46 -14.34 0.22
N GLY A 120 -12.70 -13.16 0.76
CA GLY A 120 -12.81 -12.94 2.21
C GLY A 120 -11.48 -12.91 2.98
N ALA A 121 -10.34 -13.11 2.32
CA ALA A 121 -9.04 -12.96 2.97
C ALA A 121 -8.69 -11.48 3.19
N LYS A 122 -7.94 -11.22 4.27
CA LYS A 122 -7.34 -9.94 4.59
C LYS A 122 -5.87 -9.95 4.19
N TYR A 123 -5.41 -8.90 3.55
CA TYR A 123 -4.01 -8.80 3.08
C TYR A 123 -3.28 -7.62 3.71
N ALA A 124 -2.06 -7.86 4.16
CA ALA A 124 -1.09 -6.83 4.51
C ALA A 124 0.04 -6.87 3.48
N LEU A 125 0.12 -5.82 2.66
CA LEU A 125 1.09 -5.72 1.57
C LEU A 125 2.28 -4.91 2.02
N VAL A 126 3.45 -5.54 2.12
CA VAL A 126 4.68 -4.91 2.56
C VAL A 126 5.46 -4.37 1.36
N PHE A 127 5.68 -3.07 1.35
CA PHE A 127 6.50 -2.36 0.37
C PHE A 127 7.79 -1.89 1.03
N GLY A 128 8.93 -2.24 0.47
CA GLY A 128 10.24 -1.91 0.99
C GLY A 128 10.71 -0.49 0.65
N ASN A 129 11.85 -0.11 1.20
CA ASN A 129 12.47 1.18 0.93
C ASN A 129 13.08 1.24 -0.48
N GLU A 130 13.43 2.47 -0.89
CA GLU A 130 13.86 2.75 -2.27
C GLU A 130 15.27 2.25 -2.60
N VAL A 131 16.06 1.81 -1.61
CA VAL A 131 17.45 1.39 -1.79
C VAL A 131 17.61 -0.11 -1.64
N ASP A 132 17.12 -0.65 -0.53
CA ASP A 132 17.36 -2.03 -0.12
C ASP A 132 16.14 -2.94 -0.34
N GLY A 133 14.98 -2.37 -0.72
CA GLY A 133 13.74 -3.12 -0.84
C GLY A 133 13.15 -3.48 0.53
N VAL A 134 12.48 -4.61 0.61
CA VAL A 134 11.95 -5.19 1.86
C VAL A 134 13.10 -5.77 2.67
N ASP A 135 13.18 -5.44 3.97
CA ASP A 135 14.22 -5.97 4.85
C ASP A 135 14.23 -7.51 4.87
N GLN A 136 15.42 -8.12 4.87
CA GLN A 136 15.57 -9.58 4.84
C GLN A 136 14.86 -10.26 6.00
N ALA A 137 14.93 -9.69 7.21
CA ALA A 137 14.24 -10.24 8.38
C ALA A 137 12.70 -10.20 8.22
N VAL A 138 12.18 -9.27 7.43
CA VAL A 138 10.76 -9.21 7.04
C VAL A 138 10.47 -10.24 5.97
N ALA A 139 11.32 -10.32 4.94
CA ALA A 139 11.19 -11.30 3.85
C ALA A 139 11.18 -12.74 4.36
N ASP A 140 11.96 -13.04 5.40
CA ASP A 140 12.06 -14.38 6.00
C ASP A 140 10.78 -14.85 6.71
N ILE A 141 9.88 -13.93 7.06
CA ILE A 141 8.69 -14.23 7.86
C ILE A 141 7.36 -13.97 7.15
N VAL A 142 7.36 -13.42 5.93
CA VAL A 142 6.10 -13.20 5.18
C VAL A 142 5.45 -14.52 4.75
N ASP A 143 4.15 -14.50 4.52
CA ASP A 143 3.38 -15.67 4.11
C ASP A 143 3.48 -15.92 2.58
N GLY A 144 4.04 -14.96 1.85
CA GLY A 144 4.30 -15.02 0.42
C GLY A 144 4.83 -13.71 -0.14
N ALA A 145 5.18 -13.73 -1.40
CA ALA A 145 5.64 -12.55 -2.12
C ALA A 145 4.98 -12.43 -3.49
N ILE A 146 4.75 -11.20 -3.92
CA ILE A 146 4.24 -10.87 -5.25
C ILE A 146 5.30 -10.04 -5.97
N GLU A 147 5.62 -10.46 -7.19
CA GLU A 147 6.53 -9.74 -8.08
C GLU A 147 5.77 -9.15 -9.27
N ILE A 148 6.06 -7.89 -9.61
CA ILE A 148 5.54 -7.26 -10.82
C ILE A 148 6.40 -7.69 -12.01
N PRO A 149 5.84 -8.33 -13.05
CA PRO A 149 6.60 -8.71 -14.24
C PRO A 149 7.24 -7.47 -14.90
N GLN A 150 8.54 -7.52 -15.15
CA GLN A 150 9.30 -6.46 -15.78
C GLN A 150 10.14 -7.02 -16.92
N VAL A 151 10.27 -6.26 -18.03
CA VAL A 151 11.04 -6.65 -19.22
C VAL A 151 12.13 -5.61 -19.55
N GLY A 152 12.24 -4.56 -18.74
CA GLY A 152 13.18 -3.47 -18.95
C GLY A 152 14.58 -3.76 -18.36
N ILE A 153 15.52 -2.85 -18.63
CA ILE A 153 16.90 -2.95 -18.13
C ILE A 153 17.01 -2.57 -16.64
N LYS A 154 16.08 -1.75 -16.14
CA LYS A 154 16.06 -1.36 -14.73
C LYS A 154 15.53 -2.49 -13.87
N HIS A 155 16.15 -2.66 -12.68
CA HIS A 155 15.84 -3.78 -11.79
C HIS A 155 14.58 -3.55 -10.95
N SER A 156 14.08 -2.31 -10.85
CA SER A 156 12.91 -1.98 -10.02
C SER A 156 12.12 -0.80 -10.57
N LEU A 157 10.85 -0.73 -10.18
CA LEU A 157 10.00 0.45 -10.32
C LEU A 157 10.13 1.35 -9.09
N ASN A 158 9.74 2.61 -9.23
CA ASN A 158 9.53 3.45 -8.05
C ASN A 158 8.47 2.81 -7.14
N VAL A 159 8.70 2.81 -5.83
CA VAL A 159 7.85 2.09 -4.87
C VAL A 159 6.39 2.55 -4.88
N SER A 160 6.12 3.84 -5.08
CA SER A 160 4.74 4.33 -5.18
C SER A 160 4.07 3.99 -6.53
N VAL A 161 4.86 3.79 -7.59
CA VAL A 161 4.37 3.26 -8.88
C VAL A 161 4.03 1.78 -8.74
N SER A 162 4.90 0.99 -8.09
CA SER A 162 4.62 -0.42 -7.75
C SER A 162 3.32 -0.55 -6.97
N ALA A 163 3.11 0.34 -5.99
CA ALA A 163 1.86 0.40 -5.23
C ALA A 163 0.64 0.59 -6.13
N GLY A 164 0.69 1.55 -7.06
CA GLY A 164 -0.41 1.80 -7.98
C GLY A 164 -0.79 0.56 -8.80
N VAL A 165 0.21 -0.18 -9.27
CA VAL A 165 0.02 -1.41 -10.06
C VAL A 165 -0.60 -2.53 -9.23
N VAL A 166 -0.01 -2.82 -8.06
CA VAL A 166 -0.46 -3.91 -7.18
C VAL A 166 -1.82 -3.62 -6.57
N LEU A 167 -2.03 -2.41 -6.05
CA LEU A 167 -3.28 -2.03 -5.40
C LEU A 167 -4.45 -1.97 -6.38
N TRP A 168 -4.22 -1.57 -7.65
CA TRP A 168 -5.23 -1.67 -8.69
C TRP A 168 -5.62 -3.13 -8.95
N GLU A 169 -4.66 -4.04 -9.02
CA GLU A 169 -4.95 -5.45 -9.26
C GLU A 169 -5.75 -6.07 -8.10
N LEU A 170 -5.38 -5.80 -6.84
CA LEU A 170 -6.15 -6.26 -5.69
C LEU A 170 -7.55 -5.63 -5.64
N PHE A 171 -7.67 -4.32 -5.91
CA PHE A 171 -8.96 -3.66 -6.01
C PHE A 171 -9.87 -4.33 -7.04
N ARG A 172 -9.33 -4.68 -8.21
CA ARG A 172 -10.07 -5.36 -9.28
C ARG A 172 -10.55 -6.76 -8.89
N GLN A 173 -9.78 -7.45 -8.06
CA GLN A 173 -10.09 -8.82 -7.63
C GLN A 173 -11.03 -8.88 -6.41
N LEU A 174 -10.97 -7.89 -5.51
CA LEU A 174 -11.65 -7.93 -4.21
C LEU A 174 -12.94 -7.09 -4.14
N ARG A 175 -13.21 -6.22 -5.13
CA ARG A 175 -14.43 -5.38 -5.17
C ARG A 175 -15.67 -6.16 -5.60
#